data_12d24fd3d7a8c995c7c514fbf0526c71
#
_entry.id   12d24fd3d7a8c995c7c514fbf0526c71
#
_cell.length_a   1.000
_cell.length_b   1.000
_cell.length_c   1.000
_cell.angle_alpha   90.00
_cell.angle_beta   90.00
_cell.angle_gamma   90.00
#
_symmetry.space_group_name_H-M   'P 1'
#
loop_
_entity.id
_entity.type
_entity.pdbx_description
1 polymer ?
#
loop_
_entity_poly.entity_id
_entity_poly.type
_entity_poly.pdbx_seq_one_letter_code
_entity_poly.pdbx_strand_id
1 'polypeptide(L)'
;MRKARFRPVCQYTMSALLIAVLSLLLNASASAQSLPRSSPASVGLSSDRLEKLPAAMQRYIDANQLAGTVTLVARDGKVVHLETQGWRDKEHDTPMTEDTIFFIMSMTKPIVSTALMMLYEEGRFLLTDPVTKWIPEIAGKQVLIQDDAGVHRMTPRQPITVRDVLAHTTGLDPARELLTEDE
;
A
#
# COMPACT_ATOMS: atom_id res chain seq x y z
N MET A 1 29.92 67.82 14.37
CA MET A 1 29.74 66.60 15.14
C MET A 1 29.02 65.58 14.24
N ARG A 2 29.73 64.60 13.66
CA ARG A 2 29.16 63.54 12.82
C ARG A 2 28.84 62.35 13.74
N LYS A 3 27.55 61.97 13.86
CA LYS A 3 27.11 60.72 14.57
C LYS A 3 27.41 59.51 13.69
N ALA A 4 28.32 58.67 14.13
CA ALA A 4 28.55 57.37 13.51
C ALA A 4 27.33 56.44 13.78
N ARG A 5 26.66 56.01 12.71
CA ARG A 5 25.63 54.97 12.79
C ARG A 5 26.31 53.59 12.80
N PHE A 6 26.35 52.93 13.94
CA PHE A 6 26.69 51.53 14.05
C PHE A 6 25.58 50.72 13.36
N ARG A 7 25.92 50.03 12.28
CA ARG A 7 25.01 49.08 11.64
C ARG A 7 25.13 47.73 12.37
N PRO A 8 24.02 47.07 12.73
CA PRO A 8 24.09 45.76 13.42
C PRO A 8 24.43 44.66 12.42
N VAL A 9 25.71 44.37 12.23
CA VAL A 9 26.21 43.23 11.40
C VAL A 9 25.85 41.89 12.02
N CYS A 10 25.61 41.83 13.34
CA CYS A 10 25.38 40.61 14.08
C CYS A 10 24.00 39.92 13.82
N GLN A 11 23.01 40.68 13.32
CA GLN A 11 21.65 40.15 13.09
C GLN A 11 21.55 39.28 11.85
N TYR A 12 22.33 39.58 10.80
CA TYR A 12 22.32 38.83 9.54
C TYR A 12 23.08 37.51 9.63
N THR A 13 24.11 37.42 10.47
CA THR A 13 24.90 36.19 10.68
C THR A 13 24.10 35.12 11.43
N MET A 14 23.30 35.48 12.42
CA MET A 14 22.43 34.54 13.13
C MET A 14 21.30 34.01 12.25
N SER A 15 20.68 34.85 11.43
CA SER A 15 19.63 34.44 10.51
C SER A 15 20.16 33.52 9.42
N ALA A 16 21.35 33.76 8.88
CA ALA A 16 21.99 32.91 7.89
C ALA A 16 22.37 31.54 8.47
N LEU A 17 22.84 31.51 9.73
CA LEU A 17 23.15 30.25 10.42
C LEU A 17 21.88 29.42 10.68
N LEU A 18 20.80 30.06 11.10
CA LEU A 18 19.51 29.35 11.34
C LEU A 18 18.93 28.77 10.04
N ILE A 19 19.01 29.49 8.93
CA ILE A 19 18.57 29.01 7.61
C ILE A 19 19.46 27.87 7.13
N ALA A 20 20.77 27.93 7.35
CA ALA A 20 21.69 26.84 7.00
C ALA A 20 21.45 25.57 7.84
N VAL A 21 21.15 25.69 9.12
CA VAL A 21 20.81 24.55 9.99
C VAL A 21 19.43 23.98 9.61
N LEU A 22 18.45 24.83 9.30
CA LEU A 22 17.12 24.40 8.88
C LEU A 22 17.16 23.70 7.51
N SER A 23 17.99 24.15 6.57
CA SER A 23 18.18 23.49 5.28
C SER A 23 18.94 22.16 5.40
N LEU A 24 19.83 22.01 6.38
CA LEU A 24 20.50 20.73 6.68
C LEU A 24 19.53 19.70 7.28
N LEU A 25 18.57 20.13 8.10
CA LEU A 25 17.54 19.28 8.70
C LEU A 25 16.47 18.85 7.70
N LEU A 26 16.18 19.67 6.67
CA LEU A 26 15.23 19.35 5.60
C LEU A 26 15.76 18.34 4.58
N ASN A 27 17.08 18.09 4.55
CA ASN A 27 17.69 17.09 3.68
C ASN A 27 17.86 15.70 4.34
N ALA A 28 17.23 15.45 5.49
CA ALA A 28 17.04 14.09 5.99
C ALA A 28 16.02 13.39 5.06
N SER A 29 16.48 13.04 3.86
CA SER A 29 15.75 12.11 3.00
C SER A 29 15.47 10.88 3.84
N ALA A 30 14.19 10.56 4.07
CA ALA A 30 13.79 9.28 4.61
C ALA A 30 14.19 8.22 3.58
N SER A 31 15.44 7.80 3.60
CA SER A 31 15.88 6.61 2.87
C SER A 31 15.10 5.46 3.48
N ALA A 32 14.17 4.90 2.71
CA ALA A 32 13.56 3.63 3.07
C ALA A 32 14.71 2.63 3.25
N GLN A 33 15.08 2.37 4.50
CA GLN A 33 16.12 1.39 4.79
C GLN A 33 15.57 0.01 4.46
N SER A 34 16.24 -0.69 3.55
CA SER A 34 15.96 -2.09 3.33
C SER A 34 16.15 -2.86 4.64
N LEU A 35 15.26 -3.79 4.92
CA LEU A 35 15.40 -4.65 6.09
C LEU A 35 16.77 -5.39 6.04
N PRO A 36 17.49 -5.48 7.16
CA PRO A 36 18.77 -6.19 7.20
C PRO A 36 18.56 -7.67 6.91
N ARG A 37 19.48 -8.28 6.19
CA ARG A 37 19.50 -9.73 5.96
C ARG A 37 20.08 -10.45 7.18
N SER A 38 19.57 -11.64 7.47
CA SER A 38 20.04 -12.46 8.60
C SER A 38 19.85 -13.96 8.29
N SER A 39 20.46 -14.83 9.10
CA SER A 39 20.21 -16.26 8.97
C SER A 39 18.85 -16.64 9.55
N PRO A 40 18.15 -17.63 8.97
CA PRO A 40 16.87 -18.12 9.48
C PRO A 40 16.94 -18.52 10.96
N ALA A 41 18.01 -19.20 11.37
CA ALA A 41 18.20 -19.66 12.74
C ALA A 41 18.23 -18.50 13.76
N SER A 42 18.73 -17.31 13.37
CA SER A 42 18.83 -16.15 14.25
C SER A 42 17.47 -15.59 14.69
N VAL A 43 16.41 -15.94 13.97
CA VAL A 43 15.02 -15.55 14.26
C VAL A 43 14.12 -16.76 14.54
N GLY A 44 14.72 -17.92 14.87
CA GLY A 44 13.98 -19.13 15.23
C GLY A 44 13.27 -19.84 14.07
N LEU A 45 13.77 -19.67 12.84
CA LEU A 45 13.29 -20.40 11.65
C LEU A 45 14.30 -21.49 11.26
N SER A 46 13.76 -22.59 10.69
CA SER A 46 14.60 -23.68 10.19
C SER A 46 15.12 -23.35 8.80
N SER A 47 16.43 -23.31 8.63
CA SER A 47 17.08 -23.15 7.33
C SER A 47 16.68 -24.27 6.37
N ASP A 48 16.72 -25.54 6.81
CA ASP A 48 16.39 -26.71 6.01
C ASP A 48 14.95 -26.67 5.45
N ARG A 49 14.04 -26.03 6.18
CA ARG A 49 12.66 -25.86 5.70
C ARG A 49 12.54 -24.75 4.67
N LEU A 50 13.26 -23.64 4.87
CA LEU A 50 13.26 -22.53 3.92
C LEU A 50 13.94 -22.91 2.60
N GLU A 51 14.99 -23.73 2.63
CA GLU A 51 15.66 -24.25 1.44
C GLU A 51 14.74 -25.11 0.53
N LYS A 52 13.60 -25.55 1.04
CA LYS A 52 12.59 -26.24 0.23
C LYS A 52 11.75 -25.32 -0.66
N LEU A 53 11.70 -24.01 -0.34
CA LEU A 53 10.90 -23.04 -1.10
C LEU A 53 11.40 -22.91 -2.55
N PRO A 54 12.69 -22.68 -2.81
CA PRO A 54 13.22 -22.58 -4.17
C PRO A 54 12.91 -23.82 -5.00
N ALA A 55 13.15 -25.01 -4.45
CA ALA A 55 12.87 -26.27 -5.14
C ALA A 55 11.36 -26.44 -5.42
N ALA A 56 10.49 -25.94 -4.56
CA ALA A 56 9.04 -25.97 -4.78
C ALA A 56 8.64 -25.02 -5.92
N MET A 57 9.15 -23.78 -5.93
CA MET A 57 8.87 -22.81 -6.97
C MET A 57 9.41 -23.24 -8.33
N GLN A 58 10.63 -23.83 -8.36
CA GLN A 58 11.24 -24.32 -9.59
C GLN A 58 10.37 -25.36 -10.29
N ARG A 59 9.72 -26.26 -9.54
CA ARG A 59 8.79 -27.27 -10.15
C ARG A 59 7.62 -26.62 -10.90
N TYR A 60 7.09 -25.51 -10.41
CA TYR A 60 6.01 -24.78 -11.10
C TYR A 60 6.52 -24.07 -12.36
N ILE A 61 7.76 -23.57 -12.32
CA ILE A 61 8.42 -22.94 -13.47
C ILE A 61 8.71 -23.98 -14.54
N ASP A 62 9.28 -25.15 -14.16
CA ASP A 62 9.59 -26.25 -15.05
C ASP A 62 8.33 -26.85 -15.71
N ALA A 63 7.21 -26.86 -14.96
CA ALA A 63 5.91 -27.27 -15.46
C ALA A 63 5.20 -26.18 -16.32
N ASN A 64 5.84 -25.04 -16.59
CA ASN A 64 5.28 -23.88 -17.30
C ASN A 64 3.99 -23.30 -16.66
N GLN A 65 3.77 -23.51 -15.37
CA GLN A 65 2.66 -22.93 -14.63
C GLN A 65 2.94 -21.51 -14.15
N LEU A 66 4.22 -21.17 -13.95
CA LEU A 66 4.70 -19.84 -13.61
C LEU A 66 5.86 -19.46 -14.55
N ALA A 67 5.93 -18.19 -14.96
CA ALA A 67 7.08 -17.69 -15.70
C ALA A 67 8.29 -17.54 -14.78
N GLY A 68 8.09 -17.00 -13.59
CA GLY A 68 9.12 -16.80 -12.57
C GLY A 68 8.52 -16.34 -11.26
N THR A 69 9.36 -16.28 -10.23
CA THR A 69 8.96 -15.94 -8.86
C THR A 69 10.02 -15.10 -8.16
N VAL A 70 9.55 -14.26 -7.24
CA VAL A 70 10.36 -13.67 -6.17
C VAL A 70 9.75 -14.15 -4.85
N THR A 71 10.53 -14.88 -4.06
CA THR A 71 10.10 -15.37 -2.74
C THR A 71 10.83 -14.62 -1.64
N LEU A 72 10.09 -14.06 -0.68
CA LEU A 72 10.64 -13.34 0.46
C LEU A 72 10.04 -13.84 1.75
N VAL A 73 10.88 -14.10 2.75
CA VAL A 73 10.45 -14.33 4.14
C VAL A 73 11.20 -13.36 5.04
N ALA A 74 10.46 -12.62 5.85
CA ALA A 74 11.01 -11.74 6.88
C ALA A 74 10.40 -12.09 8.23
N ARG A 75 11.21 -11.99 9.30
CA ARG A 75 10.78 -12.16 10.68
C ARG A 75 11.59 -11.24 11.59
N ASP A 76 10.94 -10.65 12.60
CA ASP A 76 11.57 -9.74 13.56
C ASP A 76 12.34 -8.59 12.87
N GLY A 77 11.76 -8.03 11.79
CA GLY A 77 12.38 -6.95 11.03
C GLY A 77 13.63 -7.35 10.24
N LYS A 78 13.86 -8.63 9.98
CA LYS A 78 15.01 -9.14 9.23
C LYS A 78 14.57 -10.03 8.08
N VAL A 79 15.17 -9.85 6.89
CA VAL A 79 14.97 -10.73 5.75
C VAL A 79 15.85 -11.98 5.93
N VAL A 80 15.22 -13.14 5.96
CA VAL A 80 15.90 -14.43 6.17
C VAL A 80 15.85 -15.35 4.96
N HIS A 81 15.06 -14.98 3.96
CA HIS A 81 15.01 -15.62 2.66
C HIS A 81 14.59 -14.58 1.64
N LEU A 82 15.30 -14.51 0.53
CA LEU A 82 14.95 -13.72 -0.65
C LEU A 82 15.62 -14.34 -1.85
N GLU A 83 14.83 -14.92 -2.73
CA GLU A 83 15.30 -15.58 -3.94
C GLU A 83 14.43 -15.25 -5.14
N THR A 84 15.06 -15.24 -6.30
CA THR A 84 14.44 -15.02 -7.61
C THR A 84 14.67 -16.23 -8.49
N GLN A 85 13.65 -16.66 -9.23
CA GLN A 85 13.73 -17.82 -10.11
C GLN A 85 12.91 -17.61 -11.37
N GLY A 86 13.38 -18.19 -12.48
CA GLY A 86 12.73 -18.08 -13.78
C GLY A 86 12.85 -16.70 -14.41
N TRP A 87 11.83 -16.28 -15.11
CA TRP A 87 11.85 -15.17 -16.04
C TRP A 87 10.80 -14.11 -15.63
N ARG A 88 11.16 -12.83 -15.73
CA ARG A 88 10.19 -11.72 -15.70
C ARG A 88 9.54 -11.51 -17.07
N ASP A 89 10.29 -11.88 -18.14
CA ASP A 89 9.82 -11.91 -19.51
C ASP A 89 10.44 -13.12 -20.20
N LYS A 90 9.62 -14.15 -20.42
CA LYS A 90 10.06 -15.43 -20.97
C LYS A 90 10.30 -15.35 -22.48
N GLU A 91 9.57 -14.45 -23.19
CA GLU A 91 9.70 -14.31 -24.63
C GLU A 91 11.02 -13.65 -25.03
N HIS A 92 11.55 -12.79 -24.15
CA HIS A 92 12.80 -12.08 -24.37
C HIS A 92 13.96 -12.58 -23.50
N ASP A 93 13.84 -13.79 -22.93
CA ASP A 93 14.87 -14.41 -22.06
C ASP A 93 15.36 -13.48 -20.94
N THR A 94 14.47 -12.62 -20.42
CA THR A 94 14.83 -11.68 -19.36
C THR A 94 14.61 -12.32 -17.98
N PRO A 95 15.66 -12.55 -17.19
CA PRO A 95 15.56 -13.24 -15.92
C PRO A 95 14.76 -12.43 -14.89
N MET A 96 14.16 -13.13 -13.93
CA MET A 96 13.54 -12.56 -12.75
C MET A 96 14.58 -11.89 -11.86
N THR A 97 14.29 -10.71 -11.33
CA THR A 97 15.16 -9.95 -10.44
C THR A 97 14.42 -9.49 -9.18
N GLU A 98 15.15 -9.18 -8.11
CA GLU A 98 14.55 -8.75 -6.82
C GLU A 98 13.73 -7.45 -6.95
N ASP A 99 14.06 -6.60 -7.92
CA ASP A 99 13.42 -5.32 -8.21
C ASP A 99 12.31 -5.42 -9.27
N THR A 100 11.93 -6.64 -9.68
CA THR A 100 10.84 -6.84 -10.64
C THR A 100 9.53 -6.30 -10.09
N ILE A 101 8.83 -5.51 -10.89
CA ILE A 101 7.53 -4.93 -10.54
C ILE A 101 6.42 -5.96 -10.81
N PHE A 102 5.61 -6.23 -9.79
CA PHE A 102 4.46 -7.12 -9.86
C PHE A 102 3.15 -6.35 -9.78
N PHE A 103 2.17 -6.81 -10.56
CA PHE A 103 0.80 -6.36 -10.39
C PHE A 103 0.17 -7.10 -9.21
N ILE A 104 0.02 -6.40 -8.07
CA ILE A 104 -0.35 -7.02 -6.79
C ILE A 104 -1.86 -7.17 -6.57
N MET A 105 -2.69 -6.79 -7.53
CA MET A 105 -4.16 -6.96 -7.49
C MET A 105 -4.76 -6.46 -6.17
N SER A 106 -5.56 -7.28 -5.51
CA SER A 106 -6.24 -6.95 -4.24
C SER A 106 -5.31 -6.77 -3.05
N MET A 107 -4.05 -7.14 -3.14
CA MET A 107 -3.06 -6.79 -2.11
C MET A 107 -2.83 -5.28 -2.00
N THR A 108 -3.28 -4.50 -2.98
CA THR A 108 -3.36 -3.03 -2.90
C THR A 108 -4.27 -2.56 -1.77
N LYS A 109 -5.34 -3.30 -1.46
CA LYS A 109 -6.35 -2.89 -0.47
C LYS A 109 -5.79 -2.67 0.94
N PRO A 110 -5.03 -3.59 1.55
CA PRO A 110 -4.45 -3.34 2.88
C PRO A 110 -3.48 -2.15 2.89
N ILE A 111 -2.75 -1.89 1.80
CA ILE A 111 -1.85 -0.74 1.70
C ILE A 111 -2.65 0.56 1.72
N VAL A 112 -3.68 0.66 0.88
CA VAL A 112 -4.58 1.83 0.83
C VAL A 112 -5.35 1.99 2.14
N SER A 113 -5.84 0.89 2.73
CA SER A 113 -6.53 0.91 4.02
C SER A 113 -5.64 1.41 5.15
N THR A 114 -4.35 1.02 5.16
CA THR A 114 -3.38 1.54 6.14
C THR A 114 -3.18 3.04 5.98
N ALA A 115 -3.02 3.54 4.76
CA ALA A 115 -2.91 4.98 4.49
C ALA A 115 -4.18 5.74 4.95
N LEU A 116 -5.36 5.14 4.72
CA LEU A 116 -6.62 5.72 5.20
C LEU A 116 -6.67 5.76 6.73
N MET A 117 -6.21 4.71 7.41
CA MET A 117 -6.17 4.68 8.88
C MET A 117 -5.19 5.70 9.48
N MET A 118 -4.13 6.09 8.75
CA MET A 118 -3.27 7.21 9.18
C MET A 118 -4.06 8.52 9.22
N LEU A 119 -4.92 8.77 8.24
CA LEU A 119 -5.82 9.95 8.25
C LEU A 119 -6.88 9.86 9.35
N TYR A 120 -7.33 8.64 9.69
CA TYR A 120 -8.22 8.42 10.84
C TYR A 120 -7.54 8.78 12.15
N GLU A 121 -6.29 8.38 12.36
CA GLU A 121 -5.48 8.76 13.53
C GLU A 121 -5.29 10.27 13.65
N GLU A 122 -5.21 10.98 12.53
CA GLU A 122 -5.18 12.45 12.49
C GLU A 122 -6.54 13.12 12.74
N GLY A 123 -7.61 12.33 12.96
CA GLY A 123 -8.97 12.84 13.20
C GLY A 123 -9.64 13.47 11.96
N ARG A 124 -9.20 13.11 10.74
CA ARG A 124 -9.74 13.68 9.49
C ARG A 124 -11.14 13.17 9.17
N PHE A 125 -11.51 12.00 9.67
CA PHE A 125 -12.83 11.40 9.48
C PHE A 125 -13.15 10.41 10.61
N LEU A 126 -14.41 10.00 10.68
CA LEU A 126 -14.87 8.92 11.55
C LEU A 126 -15.23 7.68 10.71
N LEU A 127 -15.05 6.49 11.27
CA LEU A 127 -15.46 5.25 10.60
C LEU A 127 -16.96 5.19 10.33
N THR A 128 -17.75 5.94 11.10
CA THR A 128 -19.21 6.07 10.93
C THR A 128 -19.63 7.14 9.94
N ASP A 129 -18.67 7.90 9.41
CA ASP A 129 -18.99 8.92 8.41
C ASP A 129 -19.52 8.28 7.13
N PRO A 130 -20.56 8.85 6.52
CA PRO A 130 -21.06 8.39 5.24
C PRO A 130 -20.04 8.69 4.14
N VAL A 131 -19.77 7.70 3.29
CA VAL A 131 -18.81 7.83 2.17
C VAL A 131 -19.23 8.92 1.18
N THR A 132 -20.51 9.23 1.12
CA THR A 132 -21.08 10.33 0.29
C THR A 132 -20.52 11.71 0.63
N LYS A 133 -19.84 11.90 1.76
CA LYS A 133 -19.10 13.13 2.05
C LYS A 133 -17.98 13.41 1.05
N TRP A 134 -17.39 12.35 0.47
CA TRP A 134 -16.25 12.43 -0.45
C TRP A 134 -16.56 11.91 -1.84
N ILE A 135 -17.52 10.97 -1.93
CA ILE A 135 -17.96 10.33 -3.17
C ILE A 135 -19.49 10.46 -3.25
N PRO A 136 -20.00 11.65 -3.64
CA PRO A 136 -21.44 11.91 -3.69
C PRO A 136 -22.15 11.05 -4.73
N GLU A 137 -21.46 10.50 -5.71
CA GLU A 137 -21.99 9.63 -6.77
C GLU A 137 -22.58 8.32 -6.23
N ILE A 138 -22.21 7.94 -5.01
CA ILE A 138 -22.77 6.74 -4.33
C ILE A 138 -24.15 7.04 -3.75
N ALA A 139 -24.50 8.32 -3.60
CA ALA A 139 -25.81 8.70 -3.07
C ALA A 139 -26.95 8.16 -3.96
N GLY A 140 -28.01 7.64 -3.34
CA GLY A 140 -29.17 7.12 -4.05
C GLY A 140 -29.01 5.73 -4.70
N LYS A 141 -27.84 5.08 -4.58
CA LYS A 141 -27.69 3.68 -5.01
C LYS A 141 -28.69 2.79 -4.26
N GLN A 142 -29.35 1.89 -4.97
CA GLN A 142 -30.34 0.98 -4.45
C GLN A 142 -29.73 -0.41 -4.21
N VAL A 143 -30.26 -1.11 -3.21
CA VAL A 143 -29.90 -2.51 -2.95
C VAL A 143 -30.81 -3.41 -3.79
N LEU A 144 -30.22 -4.36 -4.51
CA LEU A 144 -30.96 -5.43 -5.18
C LEU A 144 -31.22 -6.55 -4.14
N ILE A 145 -32.48 -6.90 -3.98
CA ILE A 145 -32.91 -8.03 -3.16
C ILE A 145 -33.49 -9.08 -4.09
N GLN A 146 -33.09 -10.32 -3.85
CA GLN A 146 -33.67 -11.49 -4.51
C GLN A 146 -34.33 -12.36 -3.44
N ASP A 147 -35.64 -12.54 -3.58
CA ASP A 147 -36.45 -13.40 -2.71
C ASP A 147 -37.46 -14.19 -3.56
N ASP A 148 -38.43 -14.85 -2.93
CA ASP A 148 -39.46 -15.65 -3.61
C ASP A 148 -40.35 -14.84 -4.54
N ALA A 149 -40.43 -13.54 -4.36
CA ALA A 149 -41.15 -12.61 -5.25
C ALA A 149 -40.33 -12.16 -6.47
N GLY A 150 -39.05 -12.54 -6.53
CA GLY A 150 -38.12 -12.20 -7.60
C GLY A 150 -37.05 -11.17 -7.21
N VAL A 151 -36.48 -10.49 -8.21
CA VAL A 151 -35.47 -9.45 -8.00
C VAL A 151 -36.16 -8.09 -7.92
N HIS A 152 -35.96 -7.35 -6.84
CA HIS A 152 -36.48 -6.01 -6.66
C HIS A 152 -35.43 -5.07 -6.05
N ARG A 153 -35.65 -3.76 -6.23
CA ARG A 153 -34.77 -2.69 -5.71
C ARG A 153 -35.34 -2.11 -4.43
N MET A 154 -34.50 -1.90 -3.44
CA MET A 154 -34.85 -1.27 -2.17
C MET A 154 -33.89 -0.15 -1.83
N THR A 155 -34.39 0.91 -1.23
CA THR A 155 -33.55 1.96 -0.65
C THR A 155 -32.78 1.39 0.55
N PRO A 156 -31.45 1.61 0.61
CA PRO A 156 -30.66 1.19 1.78
C PRO A 156 -31.24 1.78 3.09
N ARG A 157 -31.27 0.99 4.15
CA ARG A 157 -31.74 1.47 5.46
C ARG A 157 -30.81 2.51 6.10
N GLN A 158 -29.53 2.46 5.71
CA GLN A 158 -28.49 3.35 6.23
C GLN A 158 -27.54 3.71 5.08
N PRO A 159 -26.94 4.91 5.11
CA PRO A 159 -25.90 5.26 4.15
C PRO A 159 -24.67 4.37 4.33
N ILE A 160 -23.97 4.09 3.23
CA ILE A 160 -22.70 3.37 3.27
C ILE A 160 -21.67 4.22 4.04
N THR A 161 -21.05 3.62 5.05
CA THR A 161 -20.05 4.26 5.89
C THR A 161 -18.62 3.89 5.45
N VAL A 162 -17.62 4.66 5.91
CA VAL A 162 -16.21 4.31 5.72
C VAL A 162 -15.90 2.93 6.29
N ARG A 163 -16.49 2.55 7.43
CA ARG A 163 -16.36 1.21 8.01
C ARG A 163 -16.83 0.13 7.05
N ASP A 164 -17.97 0.32 6.38
CA ASP A 164 -18.52 -0.68 5.48
C ASP A 164 -17.61 -0.90 4.27
N VAL A 165 -16.97 0.17 3.75
CA VAL A 165 -15.98 0.07 2.68
C VAL A 165 -14.76 -0.73 3.14
N LEU A 166 -14.19 -0.40 4.30
CA LEU A 166 -13.02 -1.09 4.85
C LEU A 166 -13.31 -2.56 5.19
N ALA A 167 -14.53 -2.87 5.62
CA ALA A 167 -14.96 -4.23 5.97
C ALA A 167 -15.47 -5.04 4.76
N HIS A 168 -15.54 -4.44 3.56
CA HIS A 168 -16.12 -5.06 2.36
C HIS A 168 -17.59 -5.48 2.51
N THR A 169 -18.39 -4.70 3.26
CA THR A 169 -19.80 -4.98 3.55
C THR A 169 -20.75 -3.99 2.85
N THR A 170 -20.24 -3.23 1.87
CA THR A 170 -21.05 -2.20 1.17
C THR A 170 -22.13 -2.79 0.27
N GLY A 171 -21.96 -4.01 -0.23
CA GLY A 171 -22.82 -4.60 -1.27
C GLY A 171 -22.64 -3.99 -2.66
N LEU A 172 -21.68 -3.07 -2.84
CA LEU A 172 -21.35 -2.54 -4.17
C LEU A 172 -20.64 -3.63 -4.98
N ASP A 173 -21.20 -3.93 -6.15
CA ASP A 173 -20.64 -4.92 -7.08
C ASP A 173 -20.14 -4.20 -8.35
N PRO A 174 -18.83 -4.10 -8.55
CA PRO A 174 -18.28 -3.44 -9.72
C PRO A 174 -18.59 -4.17 -11.03
N ALA A 175 -18.90 -5.46 -10.98
CA ALA A 175 -19.27 -6.22 -12.17
C ALA A 175 -20.72 -5.94 -12.62
N ARG A 176 -21.60 -5.52 -11.71
CA ARG A 176 -23.00 -5.17 -12.02
C ARG A 176 -23.18 -3.72 -12.48
N GLU A 177 -22.23 -2.85 -12.21
CA GLU A 177 -22.26 -1.47 -12.72
C GLU A 177 -21.98 -1.40 -14.24
N LEU A 178 -21.44 -2.50 -14.81
CA LEU A 178 -21.22 -2.66 -16.24
C LEU A 178 -22.42 -3.28 -16.98
N LEU A 179 -23.42 -3.78 -16.26
CA LEU A 179 -24.70 -4.16 -16.84
C LEU A 179 -25.53 -2.89 -16.97
N THR A 180 -25.52 -2.32 -18.18
CA THR A 180 -26.26 -1.11 -18.55
C THR A 180 -27.76 -1.27 -18.30
N GLU A 181 -28.46 -0.13 -18.12
CA GLU A 181 -29.88 -0.01 -17.78
C GLU A 181 -30.84 -0.66 -18.83
N ASP A 182 -30.34 -1.40 -19.81
CA ASP A 182 -31.07 -1.92 -20.95
C ASP A 182 -31.24 -3.46 -20.99
N GLU A 183 -30.96 -4.19 -19.89
CA GLU A 183 -31.28 -5.62 -19.78
C GLU A 183 -32.16 -5.97 -18.58
#